data_b84f9109a2fcd80c1758bd02276b9f1f
#
_entry.id   b84f9109a2fcd80c1758bd02276b9f1f
#
_cell.length_a   1.000
_cell.length_b   1.000
_cell.length_c   1.000
_cell.angle_alpha   90.00
_cell.angle_beta   90.00
_cell.angle_gamma   90.00
#
_symmetry.space_group_name_H-M   'P 1'
#
loop_
_entity.id
_entity.type
_entity.pdbx_description
1 polymer ?
#
loop_
_entity_poly.entity_id
_entity_poly.type
_entity_poly.pdbx_seq_one_letter_code
_entity_poly.pdbx_strand_id
1 'polypeptide(L)'
;WCPNCNTTISDVEVEYHEENTHLWHIRYKVKDEDRYITVATTRPETMLGDTAVAVHPDDKRYKDLVGKTCILPIMNKEIPIIADRFVETEFGTGAVKITPAHDMNDYQAGLRHNLEIIEVFDENFKMGDLVPEYKGMDLLEAREKIVEKLEELGALVKVENLTHNVGKCERCKTTIEPKISDQWFVKMEDLAKPAIKAIENGDIKFIPKKYEKMYFNWMNNIQDWCISRQLWWGHRIPAYYCDDCGEIVVAKETPSVCPKCGCTHFTQDEDTLDTWFSSALWPFSTLGWPNTESEDYKTFFPTNVLVTAYDIITFWVSRMIVSSLELTKENPFKDVLIHGIVRDSQGRKMSKTLGNGVDPLEVIDEYGADALRFSVLSGTTMGNDIRYMPEKLDQASNFANKIWNASRFIMMNLEGMEVTKPAISDLAPEDKWILSAVNTLTKDVTENMDKFELGIAVQKVYDFIWDEFCDW
;
A
#
# COMPACT_ATOMS: atom_id res chain seq x y z
N TRP A 1 12.65 -3.83 -6.59
CA TRP A 1 12.43 -3.91 -8.04
C TRP A 1 11.57 -5.11 -8.40
N CYS A 2 10.68 -4.95 -9.37
CA CYS A 2 9.93 -6.07 -9.95
C CYS A 2 10.57 -6.50 -11.28
N PRO A 3 11.18 -7.70 -11.37
CA PRO A 3 11.83 -8.16 -12.59
C PRO A 3 10.88 -8.30 -13.79
N ASN A 4 9.63 -8.67 -13.55
CA ASN A 4 8.62 -8.85 -14.60
C ASN A 4 8.03 -7.53 -15.10
N CYS A 5 7.74 -6.58 -14.19
CA CYS A 5 7.22 -5.26 -14.55
C CYS A 5 8.33 -4.31 -15.00
N ASN A 6 9.59 -4.68 -14.75
CA ASN A 6 10.81 -3.92 -15.02
C ASN A 6 10.76 -2.48 -14.48
N THR A 7 10.34 -2.33 -13.21
CA THR A 7 10.21 -1.02 -12.55
C THR A 7 10.40 -1.15 -11.03
N THR A 8 10.77 -0.03 -10.42
CA THR A 8 10.74 0.13 -8.97
C THR A 8 9.33 0.01 -8.44
N ILE A 9 9.21 -0.47 -7.22
CA ILE A 9 7.98 -0.49 -6.43
C ILE A 9 8.27 0.08 -5.05
N SER A 10 7.29 0.73 -4.44
CA SER A 10 7.41 1.18 -3.06
C SER A 10 7.12 0.03 -2.09
N ASP A 11 7.53 0.20 -0.84
CA ASP A 11 7.32 -0.77 0.23
C ASP A 11 5.84 -1.15 0.44
N VAL A 12 4.90 -0.20 0.27
CA VAL A 12 3.45 -0.46 0.32
C VAL A 12 2.92 -1.30 -0.85
N GLU A 13 3.64 -1.36 -1.98
CA GLU A 13 3.27 -2.17 -3.15
C GLU A 13 3.79 -3.61 -3.06
N VAL A 14 4.42 -3.98 -1.93
CA VAL A 14 4.93 -5.33 -1.68
C VAL A 14 3.92 -6.13 -0.86
N GLU A 15 3.45 -7.23 -1.43
CA GLU A 15 2.63 -8.21 -0.71
C GLU A 15 3.51 -9.36 -0.22
N TYR A 16 3.37 -9.73 1.05
CA TYR A 16 4.11 -10.84 1.63
C TYR A 16 3.27 -12.12 1.61
N HIS A 17 3.82 -13.17 1.02
CA HIS A 17 3.20 -14.49 0.95
C HIS A 17 4.10 -15.53 1.60
N GLU A 18 3.51 -16.42 2.39
CA GLU A 18 4.23 -17.57 2.93
C GLU A 18 4.61 -18.53 1.82
N GLU A 19 5.90 -18.86 1.73
CA GLU A 19 6.43 -19.85 0.80
C GLU A 19 7.32 -20.88 1.51
N ASN A 20 7.20 -22.11 1.06
CA ASN A 20 8.10 -23.18 1.50
C ASN A 20 9.38 -23.15 0.68
N THR A 21 10.50 -23.07 1.37
CA THR A 21 11.84 -23.05 0.80
C THR A 21 12.79 -23.89 1.66
N HIS A 22 14.06 -23.74 1.39
CA HIS A 22 15.13 -24.35 2.19
C HIS A 22 16.01 -23.29 2.82
N LEU A 23 16.60 -23.62 3.93
CA LEU A 23 17.68 -22.90 4.57
C LEU A 23 18.95 -23.73 4.39
N TRP A 24 19.87 -23.23 3.58
CA TRP A 24 21.14 -23.88 3.28
C TRP A 24 22.20 -23.41 4.26
N HIS A 25 22.84 -24.36 4.96
CA HIS A 25 23.95 -24.12 5.87
C HIS A 25 25.26 -24.33 5.12
N ILE A 26 26.04 -23.27 4.95
CA ILE A 26 27.26 -23.26 4.14
C ILE A 26 28.43 -22.87 5.02
N ARG A 27 29.51 -23.66 5.01
CA ARG A 27 30.72 -23.37 5.78
C ARG A 27 31.77 -22.62 4.97
N TYR A 28 32.29 -21.55 5.55
CA TYR A 28 33.38 -20.76 5.01
C TYR A 28 34.62 -21.04 5.85
N LYS A 29 35.75 -21.39 5.20
CA LYS A 29 36.97 -21.69 5.91
C LYS A 29 37.62 -20.42 6.45
N VAL A 30 37.98 -20.39 7.73
CA VAL A 30 38.76 -19.29 8.31
C VAL A 30 40.19 -19.36 7.75
N LYS A 31 40.69 -18.22 7.26
CA LYS A 31 42.03 -18.16 6.67
C LYS A 31 43.07 -18.53 7.68
N ASP A 32 44.05 -19.32 7.26
CA ASP A 32 45.19 -19.78 8.04
C ASP A 32 44.85 -20.60 9.29
N GLU A 33 43.60 -21.06 9.42
CA GLU A 33 43.15 -21.90 10.51
C GLU A 33 42.42 -23.15 10.01
N ASP A 34 42.42 -24.20 10.80
CA ASP A 34 41.61 -25.38 10.53
C ASP A 34 40.21 -25.24 11.23
N ARG A 35 39.57 -24.11 10.94
CA ARG A 35 38.24 -23.73 11.46
C ARG A 35 37.34 -23.24 10.36
N TYR A 36 36.08 -23.34 10.61
CA TYR A 36 35.03 -22.86 9.69
C TYR A 36 34.03 -21.97 10.44
N ILE A 37 33.50 -20.97 9.74
CA ILE A 37 32.29 -20.27 10.13
C ILE A 37 31.17 -20.72 9.22
N THR A 38 30.02 -21.10 9.79
CA THR A 38 28.88 -21.59 9.00
C THR A 38 27.81 -20.51 8.96
N VAL A 39 27.40 -20.13 7.77
CA VAL A 39 26.28 -19.21 7.51
C VAL A 39 25.03 -20.00 7.11
N ALA A 40 23.85 -19.43 7.32
CA ALA A 40 22.59 -20.00 6.85
C ALA A 40 21.90 -19.00 5.91
N THR A 41 21.46 -19.45 4.75
CA THR A 41 20.83 -18.58 3.74
C THR A 41 19.68 -19.28 3.03
N THR A 42 18.66 -18.50 2.63
CA THR A 42 17.59 -18.94 1.73
C THR A 42 17.92 -18.65 0.27
N ARG A 43 19.05 -17.96 0.01
CA ARG A 43 19.45 -17.48 -1.33
C ARG A 43 20.93 -17.79 -1.64
N PRO A 44 21.26 -19.09 -1.86
CA PRO A 44 22.64 -19.47 -2.16
C PRO A 44 23.19 -18.81 -3.44
N GLU A 45 22.34 -18.47 -4.41
CA GLU A 45 22.76 -17.84 -5.66
C GLU A 45 23.41 -16.46 -5.46
N THR A 46 23.03 -15.73 -4.41
CA THR A 46 23.60 -14.40 -4.13
C THR A 46 24.96 -14.47 -3.45
N MET A 47 25.34 -15.62 -2.87
CA MET A 47 26.59 -15.76 -2.12
C MET A 47 27.84 -15.46 -2.92
N LEU A 48 27.77 -15.57 -4.25
CA LEU A 48 28.92 -15.28 -5.12
C LEU A 48 29.37 -13.81 -5.00
N GLY A 49 28.48 -12.92 -4.57
CA GLY A 49 28.74 -11.50 -4.30
C GLY A 49 28.97 -11.17 -2.83
N ASP A 50 29.21 -12.16 -1.96
CA ASP A 50 29.45 -11.88 -0.54
C ASP A 50 30.72 -11.07 -0.34
N THR A 51 30.63 -10.07 0.54
CA THR A 51 31.74 -9.18 0.86
C THR A 51 32.13 -9.21 2.33
N ALA A 52 31.33 -9.87 3.18
CA ALA A 52 31.65 -10.15 4.57
C ALA A 52 30.81 -11.31 5.12
N VAL A 53 31.21 -11.81 6.29
CA VAL A 53 30.33 -12.57 7.19
C VAL A 53 30.15 -11.76 8.46
N ALA A 54 28.89 -11.50 8.86
CA ALA A 54 28.56 -10.76 10.08
C ALA A 54 28.14 -11.69 11.21
N VAL A 55 28.52 -11.33 12.43
CA VAL A 55 28.11 -12.00 13.67
C VAL A 55 27.66 -10.94 14.69
N HIS A 56 26.85 -11.32 15.67
CA HIS A 56 26.49 -10.37 16.72
C HIS A 56 27.69 -10.12 17.64
N PRO A 57 27.99 -8.86 18.05
CA PRO A 57 29.17 -8.51 18.86
C PRO A 57 29.20 -9.21 20.23
N ASP A 58 28.06 -9.54 20.77
CA ASP A 58 27.93 -10.22 22.07
C ASP A 58 27.87 -11.75 21.96
N ASP A 59 27.90 -12.32 20.74
CA ASP A 59 27.89 -13.76 20.55
C ASP A 59 29.24 -14.40 20.88
N LYS A 60 29.26 -15.14 21.98
CA LYS A 60 30.48 -15.76 22.49
C LYS A 60 31.05 -16.84 21.55
N ARG A 61 30.22 -17.42 20.67
CA ARG A 61 30.62 -18.48 19.73
C ARG A 61 31.62 -17.96 18.69
N TYR A 62 31.51 -16.70 18.32
CA TYR A 62 32.26 -16.11 17.21
C TYR A 62 33.15 -14.93 17.60
N LYS A 63 33.17 -14.56 18.88
CA LYS A 63 33.89 -13.38 19.37
C LYS A 63 35.37 -13.34 18.99
N ASP A 64 36.01 -14.49 18.96
CA ASP A 64 37.43 -14.64 18.61
C ASP A 64 37.68 -14.68 17.09
N LEU A 65 36.61 -14.73 16.27
CA LEU A 65 36.68 -14.69 14.80
C LEU A 65 36.49 -13.28 14.25
N VAL A 66 35.93 -12.34 15.01
CA VAL A 66 35.74 -10.96 14.57
C VAL A 66 37.07 -10.31 14.24
N GLY A 67 37.16 -9.69 13.06
CA GLY A 67 38.38 -9.08 12.53
C GLY A 67 39.31 -10.05 11.77
N LYS A 68 38.98 -11.36 11.78
CA LYS A 68 39.66 -12.33 10.91
C LYS A 68 39.04 -12.37 9.52
N THR A 69 39.64 -13.15 8.65
CA THR A 69 39.23 -13.33 7.26
C THR A 69 38.73 -14.77 7.05
N CYS A 70 37.71 -14.98 6.25
CA CYS A 70 37.31 -16.30 5.77
C CYS A 70 37.33 -16.34 4.24
N ILE A 71 37.34 -17.56 3.69
CA ILE A 71 37.38 -17.82 2.25
C ILE A 71 35.96 -18.12 1.78
N LEU A 72 35.45 -17.30 0.86
CA LEU A 72 34.20 -17.48 0.17
C LEU A 72 34.27 -18.73 -0.72
N PRO A 73 33.43 -19.75 -0.52
CA PRO A 73 33.41 -20.94 -1.38
C PRO A 73 33.11 -20.58 -2.84
N ILE A 74 33.52 -21.43 -3.77
CA ILE A 74 33.41 -21.24 -5.25
C ILE A 74 34.34 -20.09 -5.74
N MET A 75 34.18 -18.89 -5.16
CA MET A 75 34.91 -17.68 -5.56
C MET A 75 36.37 -17.67 -5.10
N ASN A 76 36.72 -18.43 -4.08
CA ASN A 76 38.05 -18.42 -3.43
C ASN A 76 38.50 -17.00 -3.02
N LYS A 77 37.57 -16.07 -2.80
CA LYS A 77 37.82 -14.69 -2.38
C LYS A 77 37.94 -14.61 -0.85
N GLU A 78 38.85 -13.81 -0.38
CA GLU A 78 39.02 -13.48 1.03
C GLU A 78 37.98 -12.40 1.43
N ILE A 79 37.19 -12.65 2.45
CA ILE A 79 36.21 -11.69 2.97
C ILE A 79 36.32 -11.57 4.50
N PRO A 80 36.13 -10.38 5.10
CA PRO A 80 36.25 -10.18 6.53
C PRO A 80 35.08 -10.78 7.31
N ILE A 81 35.35 -11.14 8.56
CA ILE A 81 34.34 -11.48 9.58
C ILE A 81 34.14 -10.21 10.43
N ILE A 82 32.94 -9.63 10.37
CA ILE A 82 32.59 -8.37 11.03
C ILE A 82 31.62 -8.59 12.19
N ALA A 83 31.52 -7.62 13.09
CA ALA A 83 30.54 -7.62 14.16
C ALA A 83 29.45 -6.55 13.87
N ASP A 84 28.19 -6.96 13.81
CA ASP A 84 27.08 -6.02 13.65
C ASP A 84 25.87 -6.46 14.50
N ARG A 85 25.17 -5.48 15.09
CA ARG A 85 24.06 -5.72 16.03
C ARG A 85 22.76 -6.16 15.36
N PHE A 86 22.64 -6.01 14.04
CA PHE A 86 21.44 -6.48 13.34
C PHE A 86 21.35 -8.02 13.25
N VAL A 87 22.46 -8.73 13.51
CA VAL A 87 22.51 -10.20 13.44
C VAL A 87 21.75 -10.80 14.63
N GLU A 88 20.80 -11.68 14.34
CA GLU A 88 20.05 -12.42 15.34
C GLU A 88 20.81 -13.68 15.74
N THR A 89 21.19 -13.82 17.03
CA THR A 89 22.01 -14.93 17.51
C THR A 89 21.31 -16.27 17.49
N GLU A 90 19.97 -16.27 17.56
CA GLU A 90 19.13 -17.48 17.63
C GLU A 90 18.60 -17.94 16.26
N PHE A 91 18.75 -17.12 15.22
CA PHE A 91 18.31 -17.50 13.88
C PHE A 91 19.44 -18.20 13.11
N GLY A 92 19.13 -19.33 12.50
CA GLY A 92 20.06 -20.13 11.72
C GLY A 92 21.30 -20.54 12.53
N THR A 93 22.47 -20.03 12.14
CA THR A 93 23.75 -20.28 12.83
C THR A 93 24.17 -19.12 13.73
N GLY A 94 23.48 -17.98 13.69
CA GLY A 94 23.94 -16.72 14.31
C GLY A 94 25.08 -16.04 13.55
N ALA A 95 25.43 -16.53 12.37
CA ALA A 95 26.33 -15.90 11.43
C ALA A 95 25.63 -15.69 10.09
N VAL A 96 25.71 -14.49 9.54
CA VAL A 96 25.00 -14.07 8.33
C VAL A 96 26.01 -13.69 7.26
N LYS A 97 25.84 -14.19 6.04
CA LYS A 97 26.56 -13.72 4.87
C LYS A 97 26.09 -12.32 4.53
N ILE A 98 26.98 -11.47 4.06
CA ILE A 98 26.66 -10.08 3.69
C ILE A 98 26.86 -9.88 2.20
N THR A 99 25.74 -9.66 1.49
CA THR A 99 25.70 -9.40 0.05
C THR A 99 25.00 -8.04 -0.20
N PRO A 100 25.70 -6.92 -0.09
CA PRO A 100 25.10 -5.57 -0.09
C PRO A 100 24.23 -5.25 -1.31
N ALA A 101 24.52 -5.85 -2.47
CA ALA A 101 23.73 -5.60 -3.69
C ALA A 101 22.34 -6.28 -3.69
N HIS A 102 22.11 -7.31 -2.85
CA HIS A 102 20.98 -8.21 -2.98
C HIS A 102 20.13 -8.39 -1.72
N ASP A 103 20.38 -7.60 -0.68
CA ASP A 103 19.57 -7.54 0.54
C ASP A 103 19.65 -6.14 1.17
N MET A 104 18.51 -5.62 1.65
CA MET A 104 18.44 -4.28 2.24
C MET A 104 19.22 -4.16 3.55
N ASN A 105 19.17 -5.19 4.41
CA ASN A 105 19.88 -5.18 5.67
C ASN A 105 21.40 -5.31 5.43
N ASP A 106 21.77 -6.16 4.47
CA ASP A 106 23.17 -6.33 4.03
C ASP A 106 23.71 -5.04 3.42
N TYR A 107 22.89 -4.31 2.65
CA TYR A 107 23.27 -3.00 2.12
C TYR A 107 23.58 -2.00 3.24
N GLN A 108 22.71 -1.91 4.25
CA GLN A 108 22.91 -1.03 5.39
C GLN A 108 24.17 -1.44 6.21
N ALA A 109 24.39 -2.75 6.38
CA ALA A 109 25.63 -3.26 6.98
C ALA A 109 26.86 -2.91 6.13
N GLY A 110 26.74 -3.05 4.82
CA GLY A 110 27.76 -2.67 3.85
C GLY A 110 28.19 -1.21 3.98
N LEU A 111 27.23 -0.29 4.09
CA LEU A 111 27.49 1.14 4.33
C LEU A 111 28.20 1.38 5.66
N ARG A 112 27.71 0.77 6.76
CA ARG A 112 28.32 0.93 8.10
C ARG A 112 29.76 0.44 8.17
N HIS A 113 30.07 -0.64 7.44
CA HIS A 113 31.39 -1.29 7.45
C HIS A 113 32.23 -0.98 6.23
N ASN A 114 31.77 -0.07 5.35
CA ASN A 114 32.44 0.32 4.10
C ASN A 114 32.83 -0.89 3.24
N LEU A 115 31.89 -1.83 3.06
CA LEU A 115 32.09 -3.03 2.25
C LEU A 115 31.91 -2.75 0.77
N GLU A 116 32.56 -3.55 -0.06
CA GLU A 116 32.35 -3.55 -1.50
C GLU A 116 30.93 -3.98 -1.85
N ILE A 117 30.34 -3.36 -2.87
CA ILE A 117 29.05 -3.73 -3.43
C ILE A 117 29.27 -4.50 -4.71
N ILE A 118 28.90 -5.77 -4.74
CA ILE A 118 29.12 -6.67 -5.88
C ILE A 118 27.77 -7.16 -6.38
N GLU A 119 27.40 -6.75 -7.60
CA GLU A 119 26.21 -7.24 -8.29
C GLU A 119 26.46 -8.62 -8.87
N VAL A 120 25.60 -9.58 -8.51
CA VAL A 120 25.65 -10.97 -9.00
C VAL A 120 24.80 -11.14 -10.25
N PHE A 121 23.75 -10.33 -10.38
CA PHE A 121 22.76 -10.41 -11.45
C PHE A 121 22.98 -9.30 -12.48
N ASP A 122 22.60 -9.58 -13.71
CA ASP A 122 22.53 -8.57 -14.76
C ASP A 122 21.24 -7.73 -14.65
N GLU A 123 21.09 -6.77 -15.56
CA GLU A 123 19.91 -5.88 -15.61
C GLU A 123 18.58 -6.60 -15.88
N ASN A 124 18.61 -7.83 -16.38
CA ASN A 124 17.45 -8.68 -16.61
C ASN A 124 17.20 -9.71 -15.49
N PHE A 125 17.91 -9.57 -14.36
CA PHE A 125 17.88 -10.50 -13.22
C PHE A 125 18.23 -11.93 -13.58
N LYS A 126 19.18 -12.08 -14.51
CA LYS A 126 19.90 -13.34 -14.75
C LYS A 126 21.29 -13.26 -14.15
N MET A 127 21.92 -14.40 -13.97
CA MET A 127 23.30 -14.43 -13.49
C MET A 127 24.21 -13.61 -14.41
N GLY A 128 24.94 -12.67 -13.82
CA GLY A 128 25.87 -11.78 -14.51
C GLY A 128 27.22 -12.41 -14.84
N ASP A 129 28.19 -11.54 -15.14
CA ASP A 129 29.54 -11.95 -15.59
C ASP A 129 30.48 -12.39 -14.45
N LEU A 130 30.03 -12.31 -13.18
CA LEU A 130 30.90 -12.58 -12.02
C LEU A 130 31.51 -14.00 -12.04
N VAL A 131 30.69 -14.97 -12.44
CA VAL A 131 31.15 -16.36 -12.66
C VAL A 131 30.70 -16.82 -14.03
N PRO A 132 31.61 -16.94 -15.01
CA PRO A 132 31.27 -17.27 -16.40
C PRO A 132 30.47 -18.55 -16.57
N GLU A 133 30.64 -19.53 -15.68
CA GLU A 133 29.95 -20.81 -15.70
C GLU A 133 28.41 -20.65 -15.52
N TYR A 134 27.97 -19.62 -14.79
CA TYR A 134 26.54 -19.37 -14.50
C TYR A 134 25.95 -18.24 -15.33
N LYS A 135 26.75 -17.54 -16.12
CA LYS A 135 26.31 -16.38 -16.91
C LYS A 135 25.04 -16.65 -17.72
N GLY A 136 24.06 -15.75 -17.59
CA GLY A 136 22.81 -15.78 -18.32
C GLY A 136 21.78 -16.82 -17.83
N MET A 137 22.10 -17.59 -16.79
CA MET A 137 21.16 -18.56 -16.20
C MET A 137 20.05 -17.82 -15.43
N ASP A 138 18.90 -18.47 -15.37
CA ASP A 138 17.83 -18.08 -14.43
C ASP A 138 18.30 -18.28 -12.98
N LEU A 139 17.81 -17.42 -12.07
CA LEU A 139 18.24 -17.43 -10.66
C LEU A 139 17.97 -18.76 -9.96
N LEU A 140 16.84 -19.41 -10.24
CA LEU A 140 16.49 -20.69 -9.61
C LEU A 140 17.35 -21.82 -10.17
N GLU A 141 17.59 -21.84 -11.49
CA GLU A 141 18.50 -22.79 -12.13
C GLU A 141 19.93 -22.64 -11.60
N ALA A 142 20.41 -21.40 -11.48
CA ALA A 142 21.73 -21.12 -10.91
C ALA A 142 21.82 -21.57 -9.45
N ARG A 143 20.77 -21.34 -8.66
CA ARG A 143 20.69 -21.80 -7.25
C ARG A 143 20.93 -23.31 -7.14
N GLU A 144 20.25 -24.12 -7.97
CA GLU A 144 20.43 -25.57 -7.96
C GLU A 144 21.87 -25.96 -8.25
N LYS A 145 22.48 -25.40 -9.32
CA LYS A 145 23.87 -25.70 -9.68
C LYS A 145 24.90 -25.23 -8.66
N ILE A 146 24.65 -24.08 -8.03
CA ILE A 146 25.51 -23.56 -6.96
C ILE A 146 25.44 -24.48 -5.73
N VAL A 147 24.26 -24.96 -5.38
CA VAL A 147 24.09 -25.91 -4.26
C VAL A 147 24.81 -27.23 -4.57
N GLU A 148 24.67 -27.80 -5.77
CA GLU A 148 25.43 -28.99 -6.21
C GLU A 148 26.93 -28.75 -6.11
N LYS A 149 27.43 -27.59 -6.55
CA LYS A 149 28.84 -27.24 -6.47
C LYS A 149 29.34 -27.10 -5.04
N LEU A 150 28.54 -26.54 -4.14
CA LEU A 150 28.85 -26.45 -2.71
C LEU A 150 28.91 -27.85 -2.05
N GLU A 151 28.07 -28.79 -2.49
CA GLU A 151 28.11 -30.18 -2.03
C GLU A 151 29.40 -30.87 -2.51
N GLU A 152 29.76 -30.74 -3.79
CA GLU A 152 31.03 -31.27 -4.33
C GLU A 152 32.28 -30.75 -3.58
N LEU A 153 32.25 -29.46 -3.21
CA LEU A 153 33.31 -28.83 -2.44
C LEU A 153 33.30 -29.22 -0.96
N GLY A 154 32.28 -29.96 -0.52
CA GLY A 154 32.04 -30.25 0.88
C GLY A 154 31.79 -29.01 1.73
N ALA A 155 31.36 -27.90 1.12
CA ALA A 155 31.01 -26.67 1.80
C ALA A 155 29.56 -26.65 2.29
N LEU A 156 28.67 -27.43 1.68
CA LEU A 156 27.30 -27.60 2.14
C LEU A 156 27.28 -28.51 3.38
N VAL A 157 26.78 -27.99 4.51
CA VAL A 157 26.77 -28.71 5.79
C VAL A 157 25.42 -29.38 6.04
N LYS A 158 24.31 -28.65 5.74
CA LYS A 158 22.97 -29.09 6.05
C LYS A 158 21.96 -28.32 5.19
N VAL A 159 20.81 -28.92 4.92
CA VAL A 159 19.64 -28.28 4.31
C VAL A 159 18.45 -28.49 5.22
N GLU A 160 17.75 -27.43 5.58
CA GLU A 160 16.55 -27.46 6.40
C GLU A 160 15.35 -26.93 5.61
N ASN A 161 14.18 -27.50 5.83
CA ASN A 161 12.95 -26.93 5.32
C ASN A 161 12.58 -25.67 6.12
N LEU A 162 12.23 -24.61 5.42
CA LEU A 162 11.84 -23.34 6.02
C LEU A 162 10.59 -22.80 5.32
N THR A 163 9.64 -22.32 6.12
CA THR A 163 8.52 -21.50 5.63
C THR A 163 8.80 -20.08 6.04
N HIS A 164 8.82 -19.15 5.07
CA HIS A 164 9.05 -17.74 5.35
C HIS A 164 8.21 -16.85 4.41
N ASN A 165 8.09 -15.57 4.79
CA ASN A 165 7.39 -14.60 3.99
C ASN A 165 8.28 -14.08 2.85
N VAL A 166 7.81 -14.22 1.60
CA VAL A 166 8.46 -13.71 0.41
C VAL A 166 7.70 -12.50 -0.12
N GLY A 167 8.41 -11.42 -0.38
CA GLY A 167 7.85 -10.21 -0.97
C GLY A 167 7.50 -10.42 -2.45
N LYS A 168 6.27 -10.10 -2.81
CA LYS A 168 5.73 -10.20 -4.18
C LYS A 168 5.27 -8.85 -4.67
N CYS A 169 5.42 -8.61 -5.96
CA CYS A 169 4.84 -7.45 -6.62
C CYS A 169 3.32 -7.49 -6.56
N GLU A 170 2.67 -6.44 -6.05
CA GLU A 170 1.21 -6.34 -5.98
C GLU A 170 0.53 -6.57 -7.34
N ARG A 171 1.15 -6.09 -8.43
CA ARG A 171 0.58 -6.12 -9.79
C ARG A 171 0.65 -7.49 -10.46
N CYS A 172 1.83 -8.11 -10.46
CA CYS A 172 2.08 -9.34 -11.23
C CYS A 172 2.39 -10.57 -10.38
N LYS A 173 2.49 -10.42 -9.05
CA LYS A 173 2.78 -11.47 -8.08
C LYS A 173 4.15 -12.13 -8.25
N THR A 174 5.02 -11.55 -9.08
CA THR A 174 6.42 -12.00 -9.20
C THR A 174 7.18 -11.63 -7.94
N THR A 175 8.10 -12.48 -7.51
CA THR A 175 9.03 -12.19 -6.40
C THR A 175 9.83 -10.93 -6.73
N ILE A 176 9.91 -10.01 -5.78
CA ILE A 176 10.67 -8.78 -5.92
C ILE A 176 12.14 -9.03 -5.63
N GLU A 177 13.01 -8.27 -6.29
CA GLU A 177 14.44 -8.35 -6.11
C GLU A 177 15.00 -6.99 -5.66
N PRO A 178 15.83 -6.92 -4.60
CA PRO A 178 16.59 -5.72 -4.30
C PRO A 178 17.51 -5.37 -5.48
N LYS A 179 17.50 -4.11 -5.90
CA LYS A 179 18.35 -3.57 -6.96
C LYS A 179 18.88 -2.20 -6.54
N ILE A 180 20.17 -2.01 -6.63
CA ILE A 180 20.79 -0.70 -6.41
C ILE A 180 20.70 0.09 -7.71
N SER A 181 20.07 1.24 -7.65
CA SER A 181 19.95 2.16 -8.79
C SER A 181 19.64 3.57 -8.28
N ASP A 182 20.00 4.56 -9.07
CA ASP A 182 19.64 5.95 -8.79
C ASP A 182 18.14 6.13 -8.99
N GLN A 183 17.47 6.60 -7.95
CA GLN A 183 16.02 6.81 -7.92
C GLN A 183 15.68 8.11 -7.22
N TRP A 184 14.51 8.66 -7.54
CA TRP A 184 13.97 9.81 -6.84
C TRP A 184 13.23 9.38 -5.57
N PHE A 185 13.61 9.99 -4.43
CA PHE A 185 13.01 9.73 -3.14
C PHE A 185 12.49 11.01 -2.50
N VAL A 186 11.35 10.89 -1.82
CA VAL A 186 10.88 11.89 -0.85
C VAL A 186 11.34 11.48 0.53
N LYS A 187 12.05 12.37 1.24
CA LYS A 187 12.42 12.17 2.64
C LYS A 187 11.19 12.31 3.51
N MET A 188 10.69 11.20 4.06
CA MET A 188 9.40 11.13 4.71
C MET A 188 9.44 11.45 6.20
N GLU A 189 10.55 11.26 6.90
CA GLU A 189 10.62 11.36 8.35
C GLU A 189 10.10 12.72 8.90
N ASP A 190 10.58 13.82 8.34
CA ASP A 190 10.18 15.15 8.80
C ASP A 190 8.77 15.54 8.34
N LEU A 191 8.32 15.02 7.19
CA LEU A 191 6.99 15.23 6.66
C LEU A 191 5.92 14.43 7.42
N ALA A 192 6.28 13.29 7.99
CA ALA A 192 5.38 12.46 8.77
C ALA A 192 5.04 13.05 10.13
N LYS A 193 5.96 13.76 10.77
CA LYS A 193 5.79 14.31 12.12
C LYS A 193 4.55 15.21 12.27
N PRO A 194 4.33 16.22 11.42
CA PRO A 194 3.12 17.05 11.50
C PRO A 194 1.86 16.26 11.17
N ALA A 195 1.92 15.29 10.25
CA ALA A 195 0.80 14.45 9.87
C ALA A 195 0.35 13.51 11.02
N ILE A 196 1.30 12.96 11.78
CA ILE A 196 1.02 12.20 13.01
C ILE A 196 0.33 13.08 14.03
N LYS A 197 0.86 14.29 14.28
CA LYS A 197 0.31 15.24 15.27
C LYS A 197 -1.11 15.67 14.93
N ALA A 198 -1.45 15.84 13.66
CA ALA A 198 -2.81 16.22 13.25
C ALA A 198 -3.86 15.19 13.69
N ILE A 199 -3.51 13.90 13.69
CA ILE A 199 -4.40 12.83 14.19
C ILE A 199 -4.38 12.78 15.72
N GLU A 200 -3.21 12.86 16.36
CA GLU A 200 -3.07 12.85 17.83
C GLU A 200 -3.84 13.98 18.50
N ASN A 201 -3.82 15.16 17.91
CA ASN A 201 -4.55 16.33 18.41
C ASN A 201 -6.06 16.25 18.14
N GLY A 202 -6.50 15.35 17.26
CA GLY A 202 -7.89 15.24 16.82
C GLY A 202 -8.31 16.30 15.79
N ASP A 203 -7.33 16.95 15.14
CA ASP A 203 -7.58 17.87 14.02
C ASP A 203 -8.14 17.13 12.82
N ILE A 204 -7.67 15.88 12.61
CA ILE A 204 -8.21 14.91 11.66
C ILE A 204 -8.64 13.66 12.43
N LYS A 205 -9.82 13.11 12.12
CA LYS A 205 -10.39 11.95 12.82
C LYS A 205 -10.70 10.82 11.85
N PHE A 206 -10.29 9.62 12.19
CA PHE A 206 -10.74 8.42 11.48
C PHE A 206 -12.04 7.89 12.07
N ILE A 207 -12.98 7.60 11.20
CA ILE A 207 -14.29 7.06 11.56
C ILE A 207 -14.50 5.75 10.77
N PRO A 208 -14.51 4.58 11.43
CA PRO A 208 -14.34 4.37 12.88
C PRO A 208 -12.88 4.50 13.34
N LYS A 209 -12.70 4.89 14.60
CA LYS A 209 -11.40 5.16 15.24
C LYS A 209 -10.40 4.00 15.18
N LYS A 210 -10.88 2.75 15.04
CA LYS A 210 -10.00 1.56 14.95
C LYS A 210 -8.92 1.66 13.87
N TYR A 211 -9.14 2.45 12.82
CA TYR A 211 -8.22 2.64 11.70
C TYR A 211 -7.06 3.62 11.98
N GLU A 212 -7.13 4.39 13.06
CA GLU A 212 -5.98 5.17 13.53
C GLU A 212 -4.78 4.28 13.81
N LYS A 213 -5.02 3.05 14.32
CA LYS A 213 -3.94 2.09 14.59
C LYS A 213 -3.17 1.72 13.31
N MET A 214 -3.87 1.50 12.19
CA MET A 214 -3.23 1.20 10.91
C MET A 214 -2.41 2.39 10.43
N TYR A 215 -2.98 3.60 10.51
CA TYR A 215 -2.30 4.84 10.16
C TYR A 215 -1.01 5.05 10.99
N PHE A 216 -1.09 4.95 12.31
CA PHE A 216 0.07 5.14 13.18
C PHE A 216 1.14 4.07 13.01
N ASN A 217 0.74 2.80 12.83
CA ASN A 217 1.71 1.73 12.56
C ASN A 217 2.52 2.01 11.30
N TRP A 218 1.89 2.54 10.27
CA TRP A 218 2.55 2.93 9.04
C TRP A 218 3.42 4.17 9.23
N MET A 219 2.84 5.27 9.72
CA MET A 219 3.51 6.57 9.82
C MET A 219 4.70 6.58 10.79
N ASN A 220 4.63 5.82 11.89
CA ASN A 220 5.74 5.71 12.85
C ASN A 220 6.93 4.89 12.35
N ASN A 221 6.73 4.06 11.32
CA ASN A 221 7.76 3.23 10.70
C ASN A 221 8.03 3.63 9.25
N ILE A 222 7.63 4.85 8.88
CA ILE A 222 7.67 5.27 7.48
C ILE A 222 9.11 5.32 6.96
N GLN A 223 9.31 4.77 5.76
CA GLN A 223 10.57 4.83 5.03
C GLN A 223 10.51 5.96 3.99
N ASP A 224 11.67 6.35 3.47
CA ASP A 224 11.75 7.28 2.35
C ASP A 224 11.00 6.70 1.14
N TRP A 225 10.15 7.51 0.54
CA TRP A 225 9.27 7.08 -0.53
C TRP A 225 9.93 7.21 -1.89
N CYS A 226 10.22 6.09 -2.56
CA CYS A 226 10.64 6.07 -3.94
C CYS A 226 9.48 6.48 -4.85
N ILE A 227 9.64 7.58 -5.57
CA ILE A 227 8.60 8.17 -6.43
C ILE A 227 8.83 8.00 -7.92
N SER A 228 10.00 7.53 -8.34
CA SER A 228 10.29 7.25 -9.76
C SER A 228 9.79 5.87 -10.17
N ARG A 229 9.27 5.78 -11.40
CA ARG A 229 8.80 4.56 -12.04
C ARG A 229 9.29 4.49 -13.48
N GLN A 230 9.79 3.35 -13.89
CA GLN A 230 10.25 3.08 -15.25
C GLN A 230 9.06 2.62 -16.10
N LEU A 231 8.04 3.47 -16.20
CA LEU A 231 6.80 3.19 -16.93
C LEU A 231 6.70 4.12 -18.14
N TRP A 232 6.24 3.58 -19.26
CA TRP A 232 6.05 4.37 -20.48
C TRP A 232 4.88 5.37 -20.35
N TRP A 233 3.85 5.02 -19.57
CA TRP A 233 2.69 5.88 -19.34
C TRP A 233 2.70 6.45 -17.93
N GLY A 234 2.72 7.75 -17.80
CA GLY A 234 2.69 8.46 -16.53
C GLY A 234 3.14 9.91 -16.64
N HIS A 235 3.22 10.60 -15.51
CA HIS A 235 3.76 11.96 -15.43
C HIS A 235 5.28 11.88 -15.47
N ARG A 236 5.90 12.34 -16.53
CA ARG A 236 7.37 12.35 -16.65
C ARG A 236 7.97 13.27 -15.59
N ILE A 237 9.05 12.82 -14.95
CA ILE A 237 9.74 13.59 -13.91
C ILE A 237 10.28 14.90 -14.53
N PRO A 238 9.95 16.08 -13.94
CA PRO A 238 10.35 17.38 -14.48
C PRO A 238 11.78 17.75 -14.07
N ALA A 239 12.71 16.83 -14.20
CA ALA A 239 14.13 17.00 -13.93
C ALA A 239 14.92 16.90 -15.23
N TYR A 240 15.90 17.76 -15.37
CA TYR A 240 16.75 17.90 -16.56
C TYR A 240 18.20 17.81 -16.16
N TYR A 241 18.95 16.93 -16.78
CA TYR A 241 20.39 16.74 -16.58
C TYR A 241 21.14 17.55 -17.63
N CYS A 242 22.05 18.41 -17.17
CA CYS A 242 22.93 19.13 -18.08
C CYS A 242 23.91 18.15 -18.76
N ASP A 243 23.94 18.13 -20.10
CA ASP A 243 24.75 17.17 -20.86
C ASP A 243 26.26 17.38 -20.66
N ASP A 244 26.70 18.62 -20.30
CA ASP A 244 28.11 18.93 -20.13
C ASP A 244 28.64 18.66 -18.70
N CYS A 245 27.86 18.98 -17.66
CA CYS A 245 28.34 18.95 -16.27
C CYS A 245 27.52 18.10 -15.31
N GLY A 246 26.43 17.48 -15.79
CA GLY A 246 25.57 16.60 -14.99
C GLY A 246 24.72 17.34 -13.94
N GLU A 247 24.68 18.69 -13.94
CA GLU A 247 23.85 19.46 -13.01
C GLU A 247 22.37 19.15 -13.23
N ILE A 248 21.65 18.96 -12.15
CA ILE A 248 20.22 18.63 -12.19
C ILE A 248 19.40 19.91 -12.00
N VAL A 249 18.54 20.22 -12.96
CA VAL A 249 17.60 21.35 -12.91
C VAL A 249 16.18 20.85 -12.92
N VAL A 250 15.42 21.17 -11.87
CA VAL A 250 13.98 20.86 -11.81
C VAL A 250 13.20 22.05 -12.36
N ALA A 251 12.44 21.84 -13.44
CA ALA A 251 11.69 22.91 -14.11
C ALA A 251 10.46 22.33 -14.83
N LYS A 252 9.44 23.20 -15.08
CA LYS A 252 8.23 22.82 -15.83
C LYS A 252 8.54 22.54 -17.31
N GLU A 253 9.50 23.28 -17.85
CA GLU A 253 9.92 23.20 -19.24
C GLU A 253 11.44 23.06 -19.30
N THR A 254 11.97 22.60 -20.42
CA THR A 254 13.41 22.45 -20.62
C THR A 254 14.14 23.77 -20.33
N PRO A 255 15.11 23.79 -19.41
CA PRO A 255 15.88 24.98 -19.10
C PRO A 255 16.61 25.51 -20.33
N SER A 256 16.69 26.82 -20.49
CA SER A 256 17.41 27.45 -21.62
C SER A 256 18.92 27.47 -21.42
N VAL A 257 19.39 27.45 -20.17
CA VAL A 257 20.82 27.54 -19.83
C VAL A 257 21.10 26.87 -18.48
N CYS A 258 22.17 26.13 -18.40
CA CYS A 258 22.63 25.51 -17.15
C CYS A 258 23.16 26.59 -16.18
N PRO A 259 22.65 26.66 -14.95
CA PRO A 259 23.09 27.65 -13.96
C PRO A 259 24.54 27.47 -13.51
N LYS A 260 25.13 26.29 -13.74
CA LYS A 260 26.49 25.96 -13.29
C LYS A 260 27.55 26.14 -14.36
N CYS A 261 27.30 25.72 -15.60
CA CYS A 261 28.32 25.74 -16.67
C CYS A 261 27.91 26.57 -17.90
N GLY A 262 26.66 27.05 -18.00
CA GLY A 262 26.20 27.81 -19.15
C GLY A 262 25.80 26.98 -20.37
N CYS A 263 25.86 25.66 -20.32
CA CYS A 263 25.40 24.77 -21.39
C CYS A 263 23.91 24.97 -21.69
N THR A 264 23.51 24.75 -22.94
CA THR A 264 22.11 24.88 -23.41
C THR A 264 21.48 23.54 -23.76
N HIS A 265 22.21 22.44 -23.56
CA HIS A 265 21.73 21.10 -23.88
C HIS A 265 21.42 20.34 -22.58
N PHE A 266 20.23 19.74 -22.57
CA PHE A 266 19.72 19.00 -21.42
C PHE A 266 19.00 17.74 -21.85
N THR A 267 19.20 16.68 -21.11
CA THR A 267 18.43 15.45 -21.20
C THR A 267 17.43 15.41 -20.05
N GLN A 268 16.14 15.28 -20.36
CA GLN A 268 15.10 15.13 -19.34
C GLN A 268 15.12 13.71 -18.78
N ASP A 269 14.89 13.58 -17.49
CA ASP A 269 14.68 12.30 -16.83
C ASP A 269 13.66 11.43 -17.58
N GLU A 270 13.97 10.17 -17.82
CA GLU A 270 13.10 9.26 -18.58
C GLU A 270 12.00 8.63 -17.73
N ASP A 271 12.17 8.62 -16.42
CA ASP A 271 11.23 8.03 -15.47
C ASP A 271 9.95 8.86 -15.33
N THR A 272 8.91 8.19 -14.89
CA THR A 272 7.63 8.80 -14.54
C THR A 272 7.44 8.84 -13.03
N LEU A 273 6.59 9.75 -12.56
CA LEU A 273 6.21 9.81 -11.14
C LEU A 273 5.24 8.68 -10.77
N ASP A 274 5.39 8.18 -9.57
CA ASP A 274 4.40 7.30 -8.93
C ASP A 274 3.01 7.94 -9.00
N THR A 275 2.00 7.17 -9.39
CA THR A 275 0.59 7.60 -9.47
C THR A 275 0.12 8.27 -8.17
N TRP A 276 0.53 7.74 -7.04
CA TRP A 276 0.16 8.27 -5.73
C TRP A 276 0.77 9.63 -5.42
N PHE A 277 1.84 10.02 -6.11
CA PHE A 277 2.46 11.33 -5.94
C PHE A 277 1.54 12.46 -6.42
N SER A 278 0.90 12.30 -7.57
CA SER A 278 -0.11 13.25 -8.05
C SER A 278 -1.46 13.07 -7.37
N SER A 279 -1.88 11.83 -7.05
CA SER A 279 -3.13 11.55 -6.35
C SER A 279 -3.17 12.16 -4.94
N ALA A 280 -2.02 12.34 -4.30
CA ALA A 280 -1.90 13.01 -3.01
C ALA A 280 -2.29 14.50 -3.05
N LEU A 281 -2.29 15.11 -4.22
CA LEU A 281 -2.66 16.52 -4.41
C LEU A 281 -4.18 16.73 -4.54
N TRP A 282 -4.96 15.66 -4.63
CA TRP A 282 -6.41 15.69 -4.86
C TRP A 282 -7.17 16.72 -4.03
N PRO A 283 -6.99 16.82 -2.69
CA PRO A 283 -7.83 17.67 -1.86
C PRO A 283 -7.79 19.15 -2.22
N PHE A 284 -6.71 19.62 -2.83
CA PHE A 284 -6.50 21.03 -3.12
C PHE A 284 -6.24 21.32 -4.60
N SER A 285 -5.62 20.42 -5.35
CA SER A 285 -5.31 20.64 -6.76
C SER A 285 -6.56 20.70 -7.64
N THR A 286 -7.58 19.88 -7.34
CA THR A 286 -8.86 19.88 -8.05
C THR A 286 -9.70 21.13 -7.82
N LEU A 287 -9.38 21.90 -6.78
CA LEU A 287 -10.05 23.14 -6.39
C LEU A 287 -9.34 24.39 -6.91
N GLY A 288 -8.29 24.20 -7.73
CA GLY A 288 -7.59 25.29 -8.40
C GLY A 288 -6.21 25.66 -7.84
N TRP A 289 -5.75 25.01 -6.76
CA TRP A 289 -4.39 25.21 -6.27
C TRP A 289 -3.34 24.98 -7.40
N PRO A 290 -2.29 25.79 -7.55
CA PRO A 290 -1.75 26.77 -6.60
C PRO A 290 -2.41 28.17 -6.62
N ASN A 291 -3.47 28.39 -7.41
CA ASN A 291 -4.25 29.61 -7.34
C ASN A 291 -5.19 29.58 -6.12
N THR A 292 -4.71 30.07 -4.98
CA THR A 292 -5.49 30.13 -3.73
C THR A 292 -6.64 31.16 -3.78
N GLU A 293 -6.69 32.00 -4.83
CA GLU A 293 -7.78 32.95 -5.08
C GLU A 293 -8.97 32.31 -5.79
N SER A 294 -8.84 31.06 -6.28
CA SER A 294 -9.95 30.31 -6.87
C SER A 294 -11.15 30.27 -5.92
N GLU A 295 -12.34 30.48 -6.44
CA GLU A 295 -13.59 30.44 -5.69
C GLU A 295 -13.84 29.05 -5.09
N ASP A 296 -13.57 27.99 -5.85
CA ASP A 296 -13.69 26.60 -5.38
C ASP A 296 -12.71 26.32 -4.23
N TYR A 297 -11.46 26.79 -4.35
CA TYR A 297 -10.47 26.59 -3.29
C TYR A 297 -10.92 27.28 -1.99
N LYS A 298 -11.36 28.54 -2.07
CA LYS A 298 -11.83 29.29 -0.90
C LYS A 298 -13.07 28.70 -0.26
N THR A 299 -13.93 28.05 -1.06
CA THR A 299 -15.21 27.53 -0.59
C THR A 299 -15.09 26.11 -0.04
N PHE A 300 -14.30 25.24 -0.68
CA PHE A 300 -14.32 23.81 -0.44
C PHE A 300 -13.04 23.26 0.19
N PHE A 301 -11.97 24.04 0.27
CA PHE A 301 -10.75 23.62 0.97
C PHE A 301 -10.59 24.36 2.31
N PRO A 302 -10.27 23.68 3.43
CA PRO A 302 -10.25 22.22 3.60
C PRO A 302 -11.65 21.58 3.49
N THR A 303 -11.72 20.32 3.03
CA THR A 303 -12.99 19.59 2.97
C THR A 303 -13.42 19.11 4.35
N ASN A 304 -14.72 18.85 4.52
CA ASN A 304 -15.25 18.37 5.81
C ASN A 304 -14.98 16.87 5.99
N VAL A 305 -15.30 16.06 4.98
CA VAL A 305 -15.25 14.61 5.05
C VAL A 305 -14.59 14.01 3.81
N LEU A 306 -13.59 13.17 4.01
CA LEU A 306 -13.08 12.25 3.01
C LEU A 306 -13.72 10.88 3.22
N VAL A 307 -14.28 10.29 2.17
CA VAL A 307 -14.84 8.93 2.20
C VAL A 307 -13.97 8.00 1.37
N THR A 308 -13.46 6.93 1.98
CA THR A 308 -12.60 5.95 1.29
C THR A 308 -12.60 4.60 1.98
N ALA A 309 -12.07 3.57 1.31
CA ALA A 309 -11.87 2.25 1.91
C ALA A 309 -10.57 2.19 2.73
N TYR A 310 -10.51 1.21 3.64
CA TYR A 310 -9.36 1.06 4.54
C TYR A 310 -8.07 0.63 3.82
N ASP A 311 -8.17 -0.04 2.69
CA ASP A 311 -7.02 -0.60 1.97
C ASP A 311 -6.13 0.44 1.29
N ILE A 312 -6.58 1.70 1.20
CA ILE A 312 -5.78 2.82 0.66
C ILE A 312 -5.47 3.91 1.70
N ILE A 313 -5.57 3.61 2.99
CA ILE A 313 -5.16 4.54 4.05
C ILE A 313 -3.68 4.92 3.90
N THR A 314 -2.81 3.94 3.70
CA THR A 314 -1.37 4.14 3.53
C THR A 314 -1.01 4.71 2.15
N PHE A 315 -1.71 4.27 1.10
CA PHE A 315 -1.45 4.71 -0.26
C PHE A 315 -1.92 6.15 -0.53
N TRP A 316 -3.09 6.51 -0.03
CA TRP A 316 -3.74 7.75 -0.42
C TRP A 316 -3.97 8.71 0.74
N VAL A 317 -4.64 8.27 1.81
CA VAL A 317 -5.02 9.16 2.92
C VAL A 317 -3.79 9.78 3.58
N SER A 318 -2.79 8.95 3.95
CA SER A 318 -1.56 9.44 4.59
C SER A 318 -0.80 10.41 3.69
N ARG A 319 -0.73 10.11 2.41
CA ARG A 319 -0.03 10.95 1.41
C ARG A 319 -0.76 12.26 1.15
N MET A 320 -2.10 12.28 1.13
CA MET A 320 -2.87 13.53 1.06
C MET A 320 -2.62 14.43 2.27
N ILE A 321 -2.61 13.86 3.48
CA ILE A 321 -2.35 14.61 4.72
C ILE A 321 -0.95 15.21 4.67
N VAL A 322 0.07 14.41 4.33
CA VAL A 322 1.47 14.85 4.22
C VAL A 322 1.61 15.96 3.18
N SER A 323 1.08 15.75 1.96
CA SER A 323 1.21 16.72 0.86
C SER A 323 0.48 18.03 1.17
N SER A 324 -0.71 17.96 1.77
CA SER A 324 -1.45 19.17 2.14
C SER A 324 -0.73 19.98 3.20
N LEU A 325 -0.30 19.34 4.28
CA LEU A 325 0.45 20.01 5.35
C LEU A 325 1.76 20.62 4.85
N GLU A 326 2.45 19.96 3.90
CA GLU A 326 3.68 20.50 3.34
C GLU A 326 3.42 21.66 2.37
N LEU A 327 2.46 21.53 1.46
CA LEU A 327 2.28 22.48 0.34
C LEU A 327 1.34 23.63 0.67
N THR A 328 0.27 23.38 1.45
CA THR A 328 -0.73 24.39 1.82
C THR A 328 -0.61 24.87 3.26
N LYS A 329 0.09 24.10 4.12
CA LYS A 329 0.20 24.31 5.56
C LYS A 329 -1.12 24.12 6.32
N GLU A 330 -2.09 23.48 5.69
CA GLU A 330 -3.42 23.22 6.25
C GLU A 330 -3.76 21.72 6.17
N ASN A 331 -4.62 21.25 7.09
CA ASN A 331 -5.16 19.90 7.03
C ASN A 331 -6.09 19.78 5.81
N PRO A 332 -6.05 18.69 5.04
CA PRO A 332 -6.85 18.57 3.81
C PRO A 332 -8.34 18.34 4.08
N PHE A 333 -8.68 17.72 5.21
CA PHE A 333 -10.04 17.34 5.61
C PHE A 333 -10.10 17.17 7.14
N LYS A 334 -11.32 17.21 7.69
CA LYS A 334 -11.56 17.06 9.12
C LYS A 334 -11.82 15.61 9.53
N ASP A 335 -12.69 14.93 8.82
CA ASP A 335 -13.10 13.56 9.11
C ASP A 335 -12.74 12.63 7.95
N VAL A 336 -12.23 11.43 8.26
CA VAL A 336 -11.93 10.37 7.31
C VAL A 336 -12.90 9.22 7.58
N LEU A 337 -13.96 9.15 6.79
CA LEU A 337 -14.96 8.09 6.88
C LEU A 337 -14.48 6.87 6.11
N ILE A 338 -14.15 5.82 6.85
CA ILE A 338 -13.66 4.57 6.29
C ILE A 338 -14.79 3.57 6.15
N HIS A 339 -15.02 3.13 4.92
CA HIS A 339 -15.92 2.04 4.61
C HIS A 339 -15.17 0.72 4.36
N GLY A 340 -15.88 -0.40 4.44
CA GLY A 340 -15.38 -1.70 4.03
C GLY A 340 -15.40 -1.87 2.51
N ILE A 341 -14.84 -2.97 2.02
CA ILE A 341 -14.90 -3.34 0.61
C ILE A 341 -16.00 -4.38 0.36
N VAL A 342 -16.50 -4.43 -0.87
CA VAL A 342 -17.43 -5.46 -1.30
C VAL A 342 -16.64 -6.70 -1.68
N ARG A 343 -16.98 -7.84 -1.07
CA ARG A 343 -16.40 -9.15 -1.33
C ARG A 343 -17.38 -10.03 -2.09
N ASP A 344 -16.90 -11.05 -2.75
CA ASP A 344 -17.76 -12.05 -3.37
C ASP A 344 -18.56 -12.86 -2.32
N SER A 345 -19.47 -13.71 -2.75
CA SER A 345 -20.31 -14.54 -1.89
C SER A 345 -19.52 -15.46 -0.95
N GLN A 346 -18.29 -15.81 -1.34
CA GLN A 346 -17.36 -16.62 -0.52
C GLN A 346 -16.50 -15.77 0.43
N GLY A 347 -16.61 -14.45 0.39
CA GLY A 347 -15.84 -13.53 1.22
C GLY A 347 -14.46 -13.19 0.67
N ARG A 348 -14.14 -13.55 -0.59
CA ARG A 348 -12.86 -13.21 -1.22
C ARG A 348 -12.91 -11.78 -1.78
N LYS A 349 -11.77 -11.08 -1.76
CA LYS A 349 -11.64 -9.77 -2.43
C LYS A 349 -11.91 -9.94 -3.92
N MET A 350 -12.76 -9.09 -4.49
CA MET A 350 -13.01 -9.08 -5.93
C MET A 350 -11.79 -8.57 -6.67
N SER A 351 -11.38 -9.26 -7.72
CA SER A 351 -10.26 -8.84 -8.57
C SER A 351 -10.46 -9.30 -10.01
N LYS A 352 -9.86 -8.56 -10.95
CA LYS A 352 -9.88 -8.93 -12.38
C LYS A 352 -9.21 -10.30 -12.63
N THR A 353 -8.15 -10.59 -11.86
CA THR A 353 -7.40 -11.84 -11.97
C THR A 353 -8.21 -13.06 -11.57
N LEU A 354 -9.07 -12.94 -10.55
CA LEU A 354 -9.96 -14.02 -10.11
C LEU A 354 -11.24 -14.12 -10.94
N GLY A 355 -11.55 -13.11 -11.77
CA GLY A 355 -12.78 -13.07 -12.55
C GLY A 355 -14.06 -13.08 -11.72
N ASN A 356 -13.97 -12.70 -10.44
CA ASN A 356 -15.10 -12.68 -9.49
C ASN A 356 -15.68 -11.30 -9.27
N GLY A 357 -15.29 -10.32 -10.07
CA GLY A 357 -15.85 -8.97 -10.06
C GLY A 357 -17.28 -8.95 -10.62
N VAL A 358 -18.11 -8.09 -10.05
CA VAL A 358 -19.48 -7.83 -10.52
C VAL A 358 -19.52 -6.42 -11.11
N ASP A 359 -19.97 -6.29 -12.33
CA ASP A 359 -20.14 -4.98 -12.96
C ASP A 359 -21.39 -4.30 -12.38
N PRO A 360 -21.25 -3.15 -11.71
CA PRO A 360 -22.39 -2.43 -11.17
C PRO A 360 -23.39 -1.96 -12.23
N LEU A 361 -22.96 -1.76 -13.49
CA LEU A 361 -23.86 -1.37 -14.58
C LEU A 361 -24.79 -2.52 -14.99
N GLU A 362 -24.28 -3.75 -15.04
CA GLU A 362 -25.10 -4.94 -15.28
C GLU A 362 -26.16 -5.13 -14.17
N VAL A 363 -25.76 -4.89 -12.91
CA VAL A 363 -26.68 -4.95 -11.78
C VAL A 363 -27.75 -3.83 -11.86
N ILE A 364 -27.38 -2.64 -12.30
CA ILE A 364 -28.31 -1.54 -12.51
C ILE A 364 -29.33 -1.85 -13.61
N ASP A 365 -28.89 -2.46 -14.68
CA ASP A 365 -29.76 -2.86 -15.79
C ASP A 365 -30.77 -3.92 -15.37
N GLU A 366 -30.40 -4.85 -14.49
CA GLU A 366 -31.27 -5.93 -14.00
C GLU A 366 -32.19 -5.50 -12.86
N TYR A 367 -31.67 -4.81 -11.84
CA TYR A 367 -32.38 -4.51 -10.57
C TYR A 367 -32.75 -3.04 -10.38
N GLY A 368 -32.15 -2.14 -11.16
CA GLY A 368 -32.27 -0.71 -11.00
C GLY A 368 -31.22 -0.10 -10.05
N ALA A 369 -30.91 1.17 -10.27
CA ALA A 369 -29.90 1.91 -9.50
C ALA A 369 -30.27 2.03 -8.01
N ASP A 370 -31.55 2.19 -7.68
CA ASP A 370 -32.01 2.31 -6.30
C ASP A 370 -31.80 1.02 -5.52
N ALA A 371 -32.04 -0.14 -6.14
CA ALA A 371 -31.81 -1.44 -5.52
C ALA A 371 -30.32 -1.66 -5.23
N LEU A 372 -29.44 -1.37 -6.16
CA LEU A 372 -28.00 -1.47 -5.94
C LEU A 372 -27.55 -0.55 -4.81
N ARG A 373 -27.90 0.73 -4.86
CA ARG A 373 -27.50 1.72 -3.84
C ARG A 373 -28.01 1.36 -2.45
N PHE A 374 -29.28 0.93 -2.34
CA PHE A 374 -29.85 0.50 -1.08
C PHE A 374 -29.18 -0.76 -0.55
N SER A 375 -28.90 -1.77 -1.39
CA SER A 375 -28.30 -3.04 -0.99
C SER A 375 -26.89 -2.90 -0.42
N VAL A 376 -26.07 -1.98 -0.97
CA VAL A 376 -24.71 -1.75 -0.48
C VAL A 376 -24.63 -0.89 0.78
N LEU A 377 -25.70 -0.16 1.10
CA LEU A 377 -25.78 0.67 2.30
C LEU A 377 -26.54 -0.01 3.44
N SER A 378 -27.57 -0.80 3.11
CA SER A 378 -28.41 -1.49 4.08
C SER A 378 -27.67 -2.58 4.84
N GLY A 379 -27.81 -2.60 6.17
CA GLY A 379 -27.17 -3.59 7.05
C GLY A 379 -25.64 -3.48 7.12
N THR A 380 -25.09 -2.35 6.73
CA THR A 380 -23.64 -2.11 6.83
C THR A 380 -23.26 -1.63 8.22
N THR A 381 -22.10 -2.08 8.67
CA THR A 381 -21.42 -1.54 9.86
C THR A 381 -20.18 -0.79 9.40
N MET A 382 -19.96 0.41 9.92
CA MET A 382 -18.83 1.26 9.54
C MET A 382 -17.50 0.51 9.56
N GLY A 383 -16.79 0.57 8.44
CA GLY A 383 -15.45 0.00 8.28
C GLY A 383 -15.40 -1.53 8.26
N ASN A 384 -16.50 -2.20 8.05
CA ASN A 384 -16.56 -3.64 7.88
C ASN A 384 -16.88 -3.99 6.42
N ASP A 385 -16.25 -5.07 5.93
CA ASP A 385 -16.53 -5.59 4.60
C ASP A 385 -17.95 -6.14 4.50
N ILE A 386 -18.54 -6.04 3.32
CA ILE A 386 -19.82 -6.64 2.99
C ILE A 386 -19.64 -7.73 1.94
N ARG A 387 -20.50 -8.74 1.98
CA ARG A 387 -20.56 -9.75 0.92
C ARG A 387 -21.62 -9.36 -0.11
N TYR A 388 -21.26 -9.45 -1.37
CA TYR A 388 -22.22 -9.35 -2.46
C TYR A 388 -23.13 -10.58 -2.45
N MET A 389 -24.42 -10.35 -2.27
CA MET A 389 -25.44 -11.39 -2.24
C MET A 389 -26.62 -10.95 -3.11
N PRO A 390 -26.95 -11.68 -4.19
CA PRO A 390 -28.08 -11.34 -5.08
C PRO A 390 -29.41 -11.20 -4.33
N GLU A 391 -29.62 -12.00 -3.28
CA GLU A 391 -30.86 -11.95 -2.48
C GLU A 391 -31.07 -10.59 -1.80
N LYS A 392 -29.99 -9.85 -1.52
CA LYS A 392 -30.12 -8.48 -1.00
C LYS A 392 -30.60 -7.49 -2.07
N LEU A 393 -30.24 -7.73 -3.33
CA LEU A 393 -30.74 -6.94 -4.45
C LEU A 393 -32.23 -7.16 -4.68
N ASP A 394 -32.68 -8.42 -4.61
CA ASP A 394 -34.10 -8.75 -4.67
C ASP A 394 -34.90 -8.04 -3.57
N GLN A 395 -34.41 -8.09 -2.33
CA GLN A 395 -35.03 -7.40 -1.20
C GLN A 395 -35.07 -5.88 -1.40
N ALA A 396 -33.99 -5.30 -1.88
CA ALA A 396 -33.90 -3.86 -2.15
C ALA A 396 -34.84 -3.43 -3.28
N SER A 397 -34.92 -4.20 -4.37
CA SER A 397 -35.83 -3.96 -5.48
C SER A 397 -37.31 -4.06 -5.03
N ASN A 398 -37.62 -5.08 -4.24
CA ASN A 398 -39.00 -5.23 -3.67
C ASN A 398 -39.37 -4.06 -2.76
N PHE A 399 -38.40 -3.54 -1.97
CA PHE A 399 -38.62 -2.38 -1.14
C PHE A 399 -38.88 -1.11 -1.96
N ALA A 400 -38.08 -0.86 -2.98
CA ALA A 400 -38.29 0.26 -3.90
C ALA A 400 -39.69 0.18 -4.57
N ASN A 401 -40.04 -1.02 -5.02
CA ASN A 401 -41.36 -1.27 -5.61
C ASN A 401 -42.52 -1.09 -4.61
N LYS A 402 -42.32 -1.46 -3.34
CA LYS A 402 -43.34 -1.21 -2.27
C LYS A 402 -43.59 0.29 -2.09
N ILE A 403 -42.49 1.10 -2.04
CA ILE A 403 -42.62 2.57 -1.94
C ILE A 403 -43.39 3.14 -3.16
N TRP A 404 -43.00 2.68 -4.36
CA TRP A 404 -43.66 3.08 -5.61
C TRP A 404 -45.19 2.80 -5.56
N ASN A 405 -45.58 1.58 -5.19
CA ASN A 405 -46.96 1.17 -5.17
C ASN A 405 -47.76 1.88 -4.08
N ALA A 406 -47.18 2.09 -2.89
CA ALA A 406 -47.80 2.88 -1.82
C ALA A 406 -48.05 4.33 -2.29
N SER A 407 -47.06 4.96 -2.89
CA SER A 407 -47.17 6.31 -3.43
C SER A 407 -48.23 6.40 -4.53
N ARG A 408 -48.25 5.43 -5.45
CA ARG A 408 -49.26 5.36 -6.51
C ARG A 408 -50.67 5.20 -5.94
N PHE A 409 -50.85 4.37 -4.92
CA PHE A 409 -52.14 4.20 -4.25
C PHE A 409 -52.64 5.52 -3.63
N ILE A 410 -51.75 6.25 -2.95
CA ILE A 410 -52.07 7.56 -2.38
C ILE A 410 -52.47 8.54 -3.48
N MET A 411 -51.70 8.65 -4.55
CA MET A 411 -51.99 9.57 -5.66
C MET A 411 -53.33 9.28 -6.33
N MET A 412 -53.66 8.01 -6.55
CA MET A 412 -54.95 7.61 -7.13
C MET A 412 -56.14 8.02 -6.24
N ASN A 413 -55.96 7.99 -4.92
CA ASN A 413 -57.00 8.39 -3.98
C ASN A 413 -57.14 9.91 -3.80
N LEU A 414 -56.10 10.66 -4.19
CA LEU A 414 -56.09 12.12 -4.17
C LEU A 414 -56.53 12.75 -5.50
N GLU A 415 -56.77 11.96 -6.53
CA GLU A 415 -57.17 12.47 -7.84
C GLU A 415 -58.48 13.24 -7.78
N GLY A 416 -58.47 14.50 -8.22
CA GLY A 416 -59.65 15.39 -8.18
C GLY A 416 -59.94 15.99 -6.81
N MET A 417 -59.15 15.75 -5.79
CA MET A 417 -59.29 16.34 -4.46
C MET A 417 -58.39 17.57 -4.28
N GLU A 418 -58.93 18.60 -3.61
CA GLU A 418 -58.12 19.69 -3.11
C GLU A 418 -57.45 19.28 -1.80
N VAL A 419 -56.11 19.09 -1.86
CA VAL A 419 -55.34 18.66 -0.68
C VAL A 419 -55.03 19.86 0.20
N THR A 420 -55.63 19.93 1.36
CA THR A 420 -55.39 20.96 2.37
C THR A 420 -54.78 20.36 3.62
N LYS A 421 -53.92 21.13 4.32
CA LYS A 421 -53.35 20.70 5.59
C LYS A 421 -54.40 20.85 6.70
N PRO A 422 -54.87 19.75 7.30
CA PRO A 422 -55.86 19.82 8.37
C PRO A 422 -55.24 20.44 9.63
N ALA A 423 -56.11 21.00 10.49
CA ALA A 423 -55.68 21.43 11.82
C ALA A 423 -55.40 20.19 12.69
N ILE A 424 -54.45 20.29 13.61
CA ILE A 424 -54.07 19.16 14.50
C ILE A 424 -55.25 18.67 15.32
N SER A 425 -56.18 19.58 15.68
CA SER A 425 -57.39 19.24 16.39
C SER A 425 -58.31 18.27 15.64
N ASP A 426 -58.29 18.34 14.31
CA ASP A 426 -59.20 17.62 13.41
C ASP A 426 -58.64 16.24 12.99
N LEU A 427 -57.38 15.96 13.35
CA LEU A 427 -56.75 14.69 13.08
C LEU A 427 -57.27 13.57 13.97
N ALA A 428 -57.50 12.39 13.39
CA ALA A 428 -57.79 11.16 14.09
C ALA A 428 -56.62 10.70 14.97
N PRO A 429 -56.84 9.82 15.95
CA PRO A 429 -55.75 9.29 16.78
C PRO A 429 -54.62 8.65 15.98
N GLU A 430 -54.92 7.87 14.94
CA GLU A 430 -53.98 7.22 14.02
C GLU A 430 -53.14 8.23 13.23
N ASP A 431 -53.76 9.34 12.78
CA ASP A 431 -53.05 10.42 12.10
C ASP A 431 -52.04 11.10 13.03
N LYS A 432 -52.45 11.35 14.30
CA LYS A 432 -51.55 11.91 15.31
C LYS A 432 -50.42 10.98 15.66
N TRP A 433 -50.67 9.67 15.72
CA TRP A 433 -49.68 8.65 15.96
C TRP A 433 -48.63 8.62 14.85
N ILE A 434 -49.03 8.51 13.59
CA ILE A 434 -48.08 8.43 12.48
C ILE A 434 -47.24 9.71 12.33
N LEU A 435 -47.83 10.89 12.56
CA LEU A 435 -47.07 12.16 12.57
C LEU A 435 -46.06 12.22 13.72
N SER A 436 -46.41 11.69 14.89
CA SER A 436 -45.48 11.57 16.01
C SER A 436 -44.33 10.58 15.68
N ALA A 437 -44.65 9.46 15.07
CA ALA A 437 -43.69 8.45 14.65
C ALA A 437 -42.72 9.02 13.61
N VAL A 438 -43.17 9.74 12.58
CA VAL A 438 -42.34 10.43 11.60
C VAL A 438 -41.39 11.45 12.23
N ASN A 439 -41.88 12.24 13.20
CA ASN A 439 -41.05 13.21 13.90
C ASN A 439 -39.94 12.53 14.72
N THR A 440 -40.27 11.41 15.38
CA THR A 440 -39.29 10.60 16.12
C THR A 440 -38.26 9.99 15.16
N LEU A 441 -38.70 9.40 14.05
CA LEU A 441 -37.86 8.86 13.01
C LEU A 441 -36.88 9.93 12.46
N THR A 442 -37.43 11.11 12.13
CA THR A 442 -36.62 12.21 11.59
C THR A 442 -35.48 12.58 12.55
N LYS A 443 -35.79 12.70 13.85
CA LYS A 443 -34.77 12.95 14.87
C LYS A 443 -33.74 11.84 14.92
N ASP A 444 -34.17 10.60 15.01
CA ASP A 444 -33.29 9.44 15.11
C ASP A 444 -32.42 9.28 13.89
N VAL A 445 -32.94 9.45 12.69
CA VAL A 445 -32.16 9.38 11.42
C VAL A 445 -31.14 10.49 11.39
N THR A 446 -31.49 11.72 11.73
CA THR A 446 -30.55 12.85 11.77
C THR A 446 -29.42 12.58 12.75
N GLU A 447 -29.70 12.13 13.97
CA GLU A 447 -28.69 11.81 14.97
C GLU A 447 -27.74 10.68 14.54
N ASN A 448 -28.23 9.66 13.82
CA ASN A 448 -27.40 8.58 13.29
C ASN A 448 -26.56 9.06 12.09
N MET A 449 -27.11 9.89 11.20
CA MET A 449 -26.36 10.47 10.09
C MET A 449 -25.24 11.39 10.59
N ASP A 450 -25.49 12.21 11.60
CA ASP A 450 -24.49 13.09 12.22
C ASP A 450 -23.31 12.30 12.84
N LYS A 451 -23.56 11.04 13.23
CA LYS A 451 -22.55 10.09 13.72
C LYS A 451 -21.92 9.22 12.62
N PHE A 452 -22.34 9.42 11.36
CA PHE A 452 -22.00 8.57 10.21
C PHE A 452 -22.47 7.12 10.33
N GLU A 453 -23.44 6.82 11.18
CA GLU A 453 -24.06 5.50 11.34
C GLU A 453 -25.11 5.25 10.23
N LEU A 454 -24.66 5.34 8.97
CA LEU A 454 -25.54 5.37 7.79
C LEU A 454 -26.38 4.10 7.63
N GLY A 455 -25.81 2.93 7.91
CA GLY A 455 -26.53 1.66 7.85
C GLY A 455 -27.70 1.62 8.86
N ILE A 456 -27.53 2.19 10.06
CA ILE A 456 -28.58 2.28 11.09
C ILE A 456 -29.66 3.28 10.65
N ALA A 457 -29.26 4.43 10.12
CA ALA A 457 -30.20 5.43 9.62
C ALA A 457 -31.11 4.87 8.53
N VAL A 458 -30.53 4.16 7.55
CA VAL A 458 -31.26 3.51 6.46
C VAL A 458 -32.19 2.41 6.99
N GLN A 459 -31.74 1.59 7.95
CA GLN A 459 -32.57 0.54 8.53
C GLN A 459 -33.83 1.12 9.24
N LYS A 460 -33.66 2.20 10.00
CA LYS A 460 -34.80 2.87 10.66
C LYS A 460 -35.84 3.39 9.66
N VAL A 461 -35.39 3.92 8.51
CA VAL A 461 -36.29 4.35 7.43
C VAL A 461 -37.01 3.15 6.82
N TYR A 462 -36.29 2.05 6.59
CA TYR A 462 -36.86 0.82 6.07
C TYR A 462 -37.97 0.27 7.00
N ASP A 463 -37.64 0.09 8.28
CA ASP A 463 -38.56 -0.46 9.27
C ASP A 463 -39.81 0.40 9.39
N PHE A 464 -39.66 1.72 9.46
CA PHE A 464 -40.80 2.64 9.51
C PHE A 464 -41.71 2.53 8.28
N ILE A 465 -41.14 2.51 7.07
CA ILE A 465 -41.95 2.43 5.84
C ILE A 465 -42.60 1.06 5.74
N TRP A 466 -41.87 0.00 6.03
CA TRP A 466 -42.35 -1.36 5.84
C TRP A 466 -43.37 -1.77 6.89
N ASP A 467 -43.06 -1.58 8.17
CA ASP A 467 -43.78 -2.15 9.28
C ASP A 467 -44.83 -1.18 9.89
N GLU A 468 -44.59 0.15 9.78
CA GLU A 468 -45.48 1.13 10.35
C GLU A 468 -46.37 1.80 9.28
N PHE A 469 -45.77 2.49 8.31
CA PHE A 469 -46.52 3.29 7.34
C PHE A 469 -47.33 2.45 6.35
N CYS A 470 -46.81 1.32 5.88
CA CYS A 470 -47.49 0.48 4.89
C CYS A 470 -48.47 -0.54 5.52
N ASP A 471 -48.32 -0.86 6.80
CA ASP A 471 -49.16 -1.84 7.48
C ASP A 471 -50.40 -1.21 8.12
N TRP A 472 -50.35 0.07 8.43
CA TRP A 472 -51.43 0.82 9.06
C TRP A 472 -52.07 1.84 8.10
#